data_db290eb59a3f3ea7f4b377e9dd3b667a
#
_entry.id   db290eb59a3f3ea7f4b377e9dd3b667a
#
_cell.length_a   1.000
_cell.length_b   1.000
_cell.length_c   1.000
_cell.angle_alpha   90.00
_cell.angle_beta   90.00
_cell.angle_gamma   90.00
#
_symmetry.space_group_name_H-M   'P 1'
#
loop_
_entity.id
_entity.type
_entity.pdbx_description
1 polymer ?
#
loop_
_entity_poly.entity_id
_entity_poly.type
_entity_poly.pdbx_seq_one_letter_code
_entity_poly.pdbx_strand_id
1 'polypeptide(L)'
;MEIVAESIETLYNFIFSEAFNKLHDEEASLIWSCLSILVSSRQSLSVSTYAKLLGISTDLIRMAFASLHSIIVIPDADDQYISIHHASFQDYLVTCTDKMRPAHKGNAIHCFRFMNSELRLGISGATTSYRSNNDQPQALLVPAHMKYICTAWGYLVLQLIGPDNLIVEDVQQEIEGFLCTKFLYWLEVLSAMGDVPYALKLLYRLSQVCQYLMSQTAKSQSFYREYQTR
;
A
#
# COMPACT_ATOMS: atom_id res chain seq x y z
N MET A 1 31.32 0.33 4.11
CA MET A 1 29.84 0.34 4.22
C MET A 1 29.20 -0.91 3.63
N GLU A 2 29.69 -1.46 2.52
CA GLU A 2 29.16 -2.69 1.89
C GLU A 2 29.15 -3.92 2.81
N ILE A 3 30.22 -4.19 3.55
CA ILE A 3 30.34 -5.37 4.43
C ILE A 3 29.30 -5.37 5.56
N VAL A 4 28.91 -4.20 6.06
CA VAL A 4 27.90 -4.08 7.14
C VAL A 4 26.49 -4.29 6.56
N ALA A 5 26.21 -3.81 5.37
CA ALA A 5 24.93 -3.99 4.71
C ALA A 5 24.67 -5.47 4.37
N GLU A 6 25.67 -6.17 3.84
CA GLU A 6 25.61 -7.61 3.55
C GLU A 6 25.41 -8.47 4.82
N SER A 7 25.98 -8.06 5.93
CA SER A 7 25.80 -8.69 7.25
C SER A 7 24.36 -8.51 7.78
N ILE A 8 23.75 -7.34 7.59
CA ILE A 8 22.38 -7.05 8.06
C ILE A 8 21.35 -7.80 7.21
N GLU A 9 21.52 -7.82 5.90
CA GLU A 9 20.66 -8.56 4.98
C GLU A 9 20.70 -10.07 5.28
N THR A 10 21.86 -10.63 5.51
CA THR A 10 22.05 -12.04 5.91
C THR A 10 21.31 -12.35 7.21
N LEU A 11 21.38 -11.44 8.20
CA LEU A 11 20.66 -11.58 9.46
C LEU A 11 19.14 -11.61 9.24
N TYR A 12 18.58 -10.68 8.45
CA TYR A 12 17.15 -10.66 8.16
C TYR A 12 16.70 -11.90 7.38
N ASN A 13 17.50 -12.34 6.40
CA ASN A 13 17.22 -13.58 5.68
C ASN A 13 17.17 -14.78 6.60
N PHE A 14 18.08 -14.87 7.58
CA PHE A 14 18.07 -15.93 8.58
C PHE A 14 16.80 -15.86 9.46
N ILE A 15 16.47 -14.68 10.00
CA ILE A 15 15.26 -14.51 10.83
C ILE A 15 13.99 -14.89 10.05
N PHE A 16 13.90 -14.48 8.78
CA PHE A 16 12.77 -14.86 7.93
C PHE A 16 12.73 -16.35 7.65
N SER A 17 13.87 -16.99 7.38
CA SER A 17 13.91 -18.44 7.16
C SER A 17 13.40 -19.20 8.37
N GLU A 18 13.80 -18.78 9.58
CA GLU A 18 13.31 -19.39 10.83
C GLU A 18 11.83 -19.10 11.08
N ALA A 19 11.39 -17.86 10.85
CA ALA A 19 10.02 -17.42 11.06
C ALA A 19 9.01 -18.15 10.15
N PHE A 20 9.42 -18.47 8.92
CA PHE A 20 8.56 -19.10 7.91
C PHE A 20 8.72 -20.62 7.81
N ASN A 21 9.71 -21.22 8.45
CA ASN A 21 10.10 -22.64 8.28
C ASN A 21 9.00 -23.67 8.59
N LYS A 22 8.00 -23.30 9.42
CA LYS A 22 6.94 -24.22 9.87
C LYS A 22 5.53 -23.68 9.64
N LEU A 23 5.40 -22.63 8.86
CA LEU A 23 4.11 -22.00 8.61
C LEU A 23 3.39 -22.67 7.43
N HIS A 24 2.07 -22.73 7.54
CA HIS A 24 1.23 -23.04 6.39
C HIS A 24 1.13 -21.82 5.45
N ASP A 25 0.78 -22.05 4.20
CA ASP A 25 0.71 -20.99 3.16
C ASP A 25 -0.21 -19.83 3.56
N GLU A 26 -1.31 -20.10 4.26
CA GLU A 26 -2.26 -19.09 4.74
C GLU A 26 -1.63 -18.18 5.81
N GLU A 27 -0.89 -18.78 6.76
CA GLU A 27 -0.18 -18.05 7.81
C GLU A 27 0.94 -17.17 7.22
N ALA A 28 1.71 -17.74 6.30
CA ALA A 28 2.76 -17.03 5.56
C ALA A 28 2.16 -15.86 4.76
N SER A 29 1.03 -16.07 4.07
CA SER A 29 0.32 -15.04 3.32
C SER A 29 -0.16 -13.90 4.22
N LEU A 30 -0.66 -14.22 5.43
CA LEU A 30 -1.08 -13.22 6.41
C LEU A 30 0.10 -12.36 6.88
N ILE A 31 1.24 -12.99 7.20
CA ILE A 31 2.46 -12.25 7.58
C ILE A 31 2.89 -11.31 6.45
N TRP A 32 2.95 -11.78 5.21
CA TRP A 32 3.29 -10.93 4.06
C TRP A 32 2.30 -9.79 3.87
N SER A 33 1.00 -10.01 4.10
CA SER A 33 -0.02 -8.95 4.04
C SER A 33 0.19 -7.90 5.13
N CYS A 34 0.52 -8.31 6.34
CA CYS A 34 0.88 -7.40 7.43
C CYS A 34 2.16 -6.61 7.13
N LEU A 35 3.20 -7.26 6.60
CA LEU A 35 4.45 -6.61 6.20
C LEU A 35 4.25 -5.64 5.02
N SER A 36 3.37 -5.98 4.08
CA SER A 36 2.98 -5.10 2.99
C SER A 36 2.31 -3.81 3.50
N ILE A 37 1.45 -3.91 4.52
CA ILE A 37 0.87 -2.75 5.20
C ILE A 37 1.98 -1.94 5.88
N LEU A 38 2.90 -2.60 6.58
CA LEU A 38 4.00 -1.95 7.29
C LEU A 38 4.84 -1.07 6.36
N VAL A 39 5.27 -1.63 5.22
CA VAL A 39 6.17 -0.92 4.28
C VAL A 39 5.44 0.14 3.47
N SER A 40 4.14 -0.01 3.23
CA SER A 40 3.32 0.96 2.50
C SER A 40 2.77 2.09 3.37
N SER A 41 2.86 1.95 4.69
CA SER A 41 2.39 2.96 5.64
C SER A 41 3.35 4.14 5.74
N ARG A 42 2.80 5.35 5.66
CA ARG A 42 3.56 6.60 5.87
C ARG A 42 3.76 6.94 7.35
N GLN A 43 3.04 6.26 8.22
CA GLN A 43 3.11 6.42 9.69
C GLN A 43 2.75 5.10 10.35
N SER A 44 3.20 4.89 11.57
CA SER A 44 2.87 3.68 12.34
C SER A 44 1.37 3.53 12.52
N LEU A 45 0.87 2.31 12.42
CA LEU A 45 -0.54 1.97 12.60
C LEU A 45 -0.73 1.14 13.86
N SER A 46 -1.90 1.28 14.50
CA SER A 46 -2.25 0.49 15.69
C SER A 46 -2.65 -0.94 15.31
N VAL A 47 -2.58 -1.86 16.28
CA VAL A 47 -3.02 -3.26 16.10
C VAL A 47 -4.46 -3.31 15.60
N SER A 48 -5.36 -2.51 16.19
CA SER A 48 -6.77 -2.41 15.77
C SER A 48 -6.93 -1.88 14.35
N THR A 49 -6.03 -1.01 13.89
CA THR A 49 -6.05 -0.52 12.51
C THR A 49 -5.66 -1.63 11.53
N TYR A 50 -4.61 -2.42 11.84
CA TYR A 50 -4.26 -3.61 11.03
C TYR A 50 -5.41 -4.60 10.95
N ALA A 51 -6.02 -4.93 12.11
CA ALA A 51 -7.16 -5.84 12.19
C ALA A 51 -8.32 -5.37 11.30
N LYS A 52 -8.64 -4.07 11.33
CA LYS A 52 -9.68 -3.47 10.50
C LYS A 52 -9.33 -3.48 9.01
N LEU A 53 -8.06 -3.21 8.65
CA LEU A 53 -7.59 -3.22 7.27
C LEU A 53 -7.63 -4.62 6.65
N LEU A 54 -7.34 -5.66 7.43
CA LEU A 54 -7.32 -7.04 6.95
C LEU A 54 -8.64 -7.79 7.19
N GLY A 55 -9.58 -7.19 7.92
CA GLY A 55 -10.88 -7.81 8.25
C GLY A 55 -10.77 -9.01 9.19
N ILE A 56 -9.76 -9.01 10.10
CA ILE A 56 -9.46 -10.10 11.03
C ILE A 56 -9.39 -9.60 12.48
N SER A 57 -9.27 -10.50 13.45
CA SER A 57 -9.12 -10.13 14.86
C SER A 57 -7.73 -9.57 15.17
N THR A 58 -7.62 -8.79 16.26
CA THR A 58 -6.34 -8.27 16.77
C THR A 58 -5.42 -9.40 17.24
N ASP A 59 -5.97 -10.50 17.72
CA ASP A 59 -5.20 -11.69 18.11
C ASP A 59 -4.50 -12.33 16.91
N LEU A 60 -5.17 -12.41 15.75
CA LEU A 60 -4.54 -12.92 14.52
C LEU A 60 -3.40 -12.00 14.04
N ILE A 61 -3.52 -10.68 14.21
CA ILE A 61 -2.41 -9.75 13.94
C ILE A 61 -1.22 -10.03 14.87
N ARG A 62 -1.47 -10.23 16.18
CA ARG A 62 -0.41 -10.57 17.13
C ARG A 62 0.24 -11.90 16.79
N MET A 63 -0.54 -12.92 16.45
CA MET A 63 -0.02 -14.22 16.03
C MET A 63 0.82 -14.12 14.76
N ALA A 64 0.37 -13.34 13.75
CA ALA A 64 1.11 -13.15 12.52
C ALA A 64 2.50 -12.56 12.74
N PHE A 65 2.64 -11.61 13.66
CA PHE A 65 3.93 -11.01 13.96
C PHE A 65 4.73 -11.72 15.06
N ALA A 66 4.15 -12.70 15.78
CA ALA A 66 4.81 -13.36 16.90
C ALA A 66 6.15 -14.01 16.50
N SER A 67 6.26 -14.57 15.29
CA SER A 67 7.50 -15.13 14.76
C SER A 67 8.56 -14.08 14.41
N LEU A 68 8.18 -12.81 14.30
CA LEU A 68 9.05 -11.68 13.98
C LEU A 68 9.32 -10.73 15.16
N HIS A 69 9.04 -11.17 16.40
CA HIS A 69 9.16 -10.35 17.61
C HIS A 69 10.58 -9.78 17.86
N SER A 70 11.62 -10.40 17.28
CA SER A 70 13.01 -9.89 17.34
C SER A 70 13.22 -8.63 16.48
N ILE A 71 12.31 -8.33 15.56
CA ILE A 71 12.41 -7.22 14.59
C ILE A 71 11.24 -6.24 14.78
N ILE A 72 10.06 -6.74 15.12
CA ILE A 72 8.82 -5.97 15.20
C ILE A 72 8.32 -5.95 16.65
N VAL A 73 8.01 -4.77 17.14
CA VAL A 73 7.39 -4.55 18.44
C VAL A 73 5.88 -4.52 18.29
N ILE A 74 5.21 -5.45 18.97
CA ILE A 74 3.75 -5.53 18.99
C ILE A 74 3.30 -5.19 20.40
N PRO A 75 2.50 -4.13 20.57
CA PRO A 75 1.99 -3.74 21.88
C PRO A 75 0.84 -4.65 22.35
N ASP A 76 0.66 -4.72 23.67
CA ASP A 76 -0.45 -5.47 24.27
C ASP A 76 -1.80 -4.80 24.04
N ALA A 77 -1.85 -3.45 24.04
CA ALA A 77 -3.07 -2.71 23.82
C ALA A 77 -3.36 -2.51 22.33
N ASP A 78 -4.62 -2.68 21.93
CA ASP A 78 -5.08 -2.65 20.53
C ASP A 78 -4.96 -1.28 19.87
N ASP A 79 -5.00 -0.21 20.64
CA ASP A 79 -4.88 1.18 20.19
C ASP A 79 -3.43 1.67 20.08
N GLN A 80 -2.48 0.90 20.58
CA GLN A 80 -1.05 1.22 20.48
C GLN A 80 -0.46 0.80 19.12
N TYR A 81 0.62 1.48 18.73
CA TYR A 81 1.21 1.38 17.41
C TYR A 81 2.24 0.25 17.30
N ILE A 82 2.12 -0.54 16.23
CA ILE A 82 3.14 -1.50 15.83
C ILE A 82 4.36 -0.71 15.34
N SER A 83 5.55 -1.09 15.78
CA SER A 83 6.80 -0.44 15.42
C SER A 83 7.89 -1.45 15.06
N ILE A 84 8.95 -0.99 14.43
CA ILE A 84 10.11 -1.79 14.08
C ILE A 84 11.30 -1.39 14.97
N HIS A 85 12.13 -2.36 15.34
CA HIS A 85 13.30 -2.09 16.18
C HIS A 85 14.36 -1.26 15.44
N HIS A 86 14.52 -1.45 14.14
CA HIS A 86 15.57 -0.79 13.36
C HIS A 86 15.08 -0.42 11.95
N ALA A 87 15.36 0.82 11.54
CA ALA A 87 14.89 1.35 10.25
C ALA A 87 15.37 0.53 9.04
N SER A 88 16.57 -0.10 9.11
CA SER A 88 17.09 -0.96 8.03
C SER A 88 16.19 -2.17 7.71
N PHE A 89 15.28 -2.54 8.61
CA PHE A 89 14.30 -3.58 8.32
C PHE A 89 13.31 -3.14 7.24
N GLN A 90 12.91 -1.88 7.27
CA GLN A 90 12.05 -1.33 6.21
C GLN A 90 12.77 -1.32 4.85
N ASP A 91 14.06 -0.95 4.84
CA ASP A 91 14.89 -1.00 3.63
C ASP A 91 15.02 -2.43 3.11
N TYR A 92 15.25 -3.39 4.00
CA TYR A 92 15.28 -4.82 3.64
C TYR A 92 13.95 -5.29 3.04
N LEU A 93 12.80 -4.92 3.62
CA LEU A 93 11.48 -5.31 3.08
C LEU A 93 11.27 -4.79 1.66
N VAL A 94 11.80 -3.61 1.33
CA VAL A 94 11.74 -3.08 -0.06
C VAL A 94 12.50 -3.97 -1.04
N THR A 95 13.55 -4.68 -0.61
CA THR A 95 14.27 -5.65 -1.46
C THR A 95 13.51 -6.97 -1.68
N CYS A 96 12.54 -7.30 -0.80
CA CYS A 96 11.74 -8.52 -0.87
C CYS A 96 10.59 -8.45 -1.90
N THR A 97 10.76 -7.74 -3.00
CA THR A 97 9.71 -7.39 -3.97
C THR A 97 8.90 -8.59 -4.45
N ASP A 98 9.55 -9.66 -4.88
CA ASP A 98 8.86 -10.84 -5.45
C ASP A 98 7.99 -11.55 -4.41
N LYS A 99 8.49 -11.69 -3.18
CA LYS A 99 7.75 -12.32 -2.07
C LYS A 99 6.56 -11.48 -1.60
N MET A 100 6.69 -10.15 -1.67
CA MET A 100 5.66 -9.21 -1.25
C MET A 100 4.62 -8.90 -2.33
N ARG A 101 4.91 -9.19 -3.60
CA ARG A 101 4.05 -8.86 -4.74
C ARG A 101 2.60 -9.38 -4.60
N PRO A 102 2.35 -10.66 -4.21
CA PRO A 102 0.99 -11.14 -3.98
C PRO A 102 0.26 -10.38 -2.87
N ALA A 103 0.96 -10.05 -1.78
CA ALA A 103 0.42 -9.27 -0.66
C ALA A 103 0.13 -7.82 -1.07
N HIS A 104 1.03 -7.17 -1.82
CA HIS A 104 0.78 -5.85 -2.39
C HIS A 104 -0.46 -5.84 -3.29
N LYS A 105 -0.64 -6.87 -4.13
CA LYS A 105 -1.83 -7.03 -4.98
C LYS A 105 -3.10 -7.13 -4.14
N GLY A 106 -3.14 -8.05 -3.18
CA GLY A 106 -4.29 -8.23 -2.29
C GLY A 106 -4.65 -6.95 -1.54
N ASN A 107 -3.66 -6.29 -0.95
CA ASN A 107 -3.86 -5.04 -0.22
C ASN A 107 -4.28 -3.88 -1.14
N ALA A 108 -3.77 -3.79 -2.38
CA ALA A 108 -4.22 -2.78 -3.35
C ALA A 108 -5.70 -2.96 -3.71
N ILE A 109 -6.11 -4.16 -4.06
CA ILE A 109 -7.51 -4.50 -4.36
C ILE A 109 -8.40 -4.16 -3.15
N HIS A 110 -7.96 -4.54 -1.94
CA HIS A 110 -8.67 -4.22 -0.72
C HIS A 110 -8.84 -2.71 -0.52
N CYS A 111 -7.78 -1.92 -0.73
CA CYS A 111 -7.85 -0.46 -0.66
C CYS A 111 -8.90 0.11 -1.61
N PHE A 112 -8.93 -0.33 -2.87
CA PHE A 112 -9.93 0.15 -3.83
C PHE A 112 -11.35 -0.24 -3.45
N ARG A 113 -11.59 -1.50 -3.07
CA ARG A 113 -12.90 -1.97 -2.62
C ARG A 113 -13.39 -1.20 -1.41
N PHE A 114 -12.51 -0.95 -0.46
CA PHE A 114 -12.83 -0.16 0.73
C PHE A 114 -13.12 1.30 0.35
N MET A 115 -12.33 1.93 -0.51
CA MET A 115 -12.61 3.28 -1.01
C MET A 115 -13.95 3.34 -1.76
N ASN A 116 -14.24 2.34 -2.56
CA ASN A 116 -15.52 2.26 -3.30
C ASN A 116 -16.73 2.15 -2.39
N SER A 117 -16.62 1.46 -1.24
CA SER A 117 -17.71 1.34 -0.27
C SER A 117 -17.86 2.56 0.63
N GLU A 118 -16.77 3.12 1.11
CA GLU A 118 -16.77 4.11 2.19
C GLU A 118 -16.67 5.57 1.70
N LEU A 119 -15.98 5.83 0.59
CA LEU A 119 -15.82 7.20 0.09
C LEU A 119 -17.15 7.78 -0.40
N ARG A 120 -17.52 8.92 0.17
CA ARG A 120 -18.74 9.67 -0.14
C ARG A 120 -18.52 11.15 0.10
N LEU A 121 -19.39 11.97 -0.45
CA LEU A 121 -19.37 13.42 -0.22
C LEU A 121 -19.51 13.74 1.28
N GLY A 122 -18.67 14.64 1.77
CA GLY A 122 -18.69 15.09 3.16
C GLY A 122 -18.10 14.08 4.15
N ILE A 123 -17.36 13.05 3.68
CA ILE A 123 -16.73 12.03 4.56
C ILE A 123 -15.70 12.67 5.51
N SER A 124 -15.11 13.79 5.10
CA SER A 124 -14.17 14.55 5.92
C SER A 124 -14.82 15.29 7.08
N GLY A 125 -16.15 15.41 7.10
CA GLY A 125 -16.88 16.27 8.03
C GLY A 125 -16.84 17.74 7.65
N ALA A 126 -16.27 18.11 6.50
CA ALA A 126 -16.29 19.47 5.99
C ALA A 126 -17.74 19.89 5.68
N THR A 127 -18.17 21.02 6.23
CA THR A 127 -19.54 21.52 6.05
C THR A 127 -19.69 22.40 4.82
N THR A 128 -18.58 22.87 4.25
CA THR A 128 -18.59 23.75 3.07
C THR A 128 -17.24 23.73 2.35
N SER A 129 -17.28 23.83 1.02
CA SER A 129 -16.10 23.99 0.17
C SER A 129 -15.59 25.44 0.08
N TYR A 130 -16.32 26.40 0.61
CA TYR A 130 -15.98 27.84 0.53
C TYR A 130 -15.06 28.32 1.65
N ARG A 131 -14.77 27.49 2.66
CA ARG A 131 -13.87 27.82 3.76
C ARG A 131 -12.63 26.95 3.70
N SER A 132 -11.51 27.53 4.10
CA SER A 132 -10.29 26.75 4.32
C SER A 132 -10.53 25.66 5.36
N ASN A 133 -9.90 24.50 5.20
CA ASN A 133 -9.97 23.44 6.19
C ASN A 133 -9.49 23.88 7.59
N ASN A 134 -8.55 24.83 7.63
CA ASN A 134 -8.05 25.43 8.87
C ASN A 134 -9.08 26.29 9.60
N ASP A 135 -10.08 26.79 8.87
CA ASP A 135 -11.15 27.65 9.42
C ASP A 135 -12.40 26.86 9.81
N GLN A 136 -12.35 25.51 9.70
CA GLN A 136 -13.42 24.60 10.06
C GLN A 136 -13.06 23.85 11.35
N PRO A 137 -13.46 24.32 12.54
CA PRO A 137 -12.95 23.84 13.83
C PRO A 137 -13.38 22.40 14.19
N GLN A 138 -14.28 21.81 13.45
CA GLN A 138 -14.66 20.39 13.60
C GLN A 138 -13.81 19.51 12.67
N ALA A 139 -12.59 19.92 12.49
CA ALA A 139 -11.60 19.34 11.64
C ALA A 139 -11.68 17.84 11.56
N LEU A 140 -12.35 17.38 10.56
CA LEU A 140 -11.72 16.48 9.64
C LEU A 140 -11.21 15.24 10.36
N LEU A 141 -12.16 14.55 11.00
CA LEU A 141 -11.90 13.27 11.68
C LEU A 141 -11.81 12.15 10.64
N VAL A 142 -10.76 12.18 9.81
CA VAL A 142 -10.48 11.04 8.94
C VAL A 142 -9.92 9.90 9.80
N PRO A 143 -10.57 8.74 9.88
CA PRO A 143 -10.09 7.60 10.66
C PRO A 143 -8.73 7.09 10.16
N ALA A 144 -7.90 6.51 11.06
CA ALA A 144 -6.56 6.07 10.74
C ALA A 144 -6.49 5.07 9.56
N HIS A 145 -7.42 4.11 9.52
CA HIS A 145 -7.50 3.15 8.41
C HIS A 145 -7.84 3.84 7.07
N MET A 146 -8.69 4.87 7.07
CA MET A 146 -9.00 5.63 5.85
C MET A 146 -7.79 6.46 5.41
N LYS A 147 -7.07 7.09 6.34
CA LYS A 147 -5.80 7.78 6.03
C LYS A 147 -4.81 6.85 5.35
N TYR A 148 -4.64 5.64 5.91
CA TYR A 148 -3.79 4.61 5.30
C TYR A 148 -4.27 4.28 3.88
N ILE A 149 -5.52 3.86 3.72
CA ILE A 149 -6.06 3.41 2.43
C ILE A 149 -5.90 4.49 1.35
N CYS A 150 -6.25 5.74 1.67
CA CYS A 150 -6.15 6.86 0.73
C CYS A 150 -4.71 7.22 0.33
N THR A 151 -3.70 6.81 1.10
CA THR A 151 -2.29 7.12 0.81
C THR A 151 -1.48 5.90 0.38
N ALA A 152 -1.86 4.67 0.75
CA ALA A 152 -1.07 3.47 0.48
C ALA A 152 -1.32 2.88 -0.91
N TRP A 153 -2.54 2.98 -1.45
CA TRP A 153 -2.90 2.34 -2.72
C TRP A 153 -1.94 2.67 -3.87
N GLY A 154 -1.48 3.91 -3.93
CA GLY A 154 -0.56 4.33 -4.98
C GLY A 154 0.81 3.67 -4.89
N TYR A 155 1.35 3.53 -3.68
CA TYR A 155 2.58 2.77 -3.46
C TYR A 155 2.39 1.30 -3.86
N LEU A 156 1.30 0.68 -3.38
CA LEU A 156 1.00 -0.72 -3.67
C LEU A 156 0.89 -0.98 -5.18
N VAL A 157 0.18 -0.11 -5.91
CA VAL A 157 0.06 -0.20 -7.38
C VAL A 157 1.42 -0.08 -8.06
N LEU A 158 2.27 0.86 -7.63
CA LEU A 158 3.60 1.05 -8.22
C LEU A 158 4.50 -0.18 -8.02
N GLN A 159 4.34 -0.93 -6.92
CA GLN A 159 5.06 -2.20 -6.70
C GLN A 159 4.55 -3.36 -7.58
N LEU A 160 3.38 -3.22 -8.17
CA LEU A 160 2.79 -4.24 -9.04
C LEU A 160 3.18 -4.07 -10.52
N ILE A 161 3.79 -2.96 -10.87
CA ILE A 161 4.24 -2.70 -12.23
C ILE A 161 5.44 -3.63 -12.51
N GLY A 162 5.24 -4.57 -13.43
CA GLY A 162 6.27 -5.52 -13.84
C GLY A 162 7.30 -4.93 -14.80
N PRO A 163 8.32 -5.72 -15.20
CA PRO A 163 9.29 -5.31 -16.22
C PRO A 163 8.64 -4.86 -17.54
N ASP A 164 7.50 -5.48 -17.89
CA ASP A 164 6.71 -5.14 -19.06
C ASP A 164 5.79 -3.93 -18.83
N ASN A 165 5.91 -3.27 -17.68
CA ASN A 165 5.07 -2.15 -17.23
C ASN A 165 3.55 -2.45 -17.24
N LEU A 166 3.16 -3.71 -17.20
CA LEU A 166 1.76 -4.13 -17.14
C LEU A 166 1.29 -4.18 -15.68
N ILE A 167 0.16 -3.57 -15.42
CA ILE A 167 -0.59 -3.76 -14.18
C ILE A 167 -1.50 -4.98 -14.39
N VAL A 168 -1.59 -5.81 -13.36
CA VAL A 168 -2.46 -7.00 -13.39
C VAL A 168 -3.91 -6.55 -13.62
N GLU A 169 -4.63 -7.23 -14.52
CA GLU A 169 -5.96 -6.83 -15.02
C GLU A 169 -6.98 -6.54 -13.91
N ASP A 170 -7.02 -7.39 -12.87
CA ASP A 170 -7.93 -7.20 -11.72
C ASP A 170 -7.68 -5.85 -11.02
N VAL A 171 -6.41 -5.45 -10.86
CA VAL A 171 -6.04 -4.17 -10.23
C VAL A 171 -6.36 -3.00 -11.16
N GLN A 172 -6.19 -3.17 -12.48
CA GLN A 172 -6.55 -2.15 -13.46
C GLN A 172 -8.05 -1.84 -13.42
N GLN A 173 -8.90 -2.87 -13.38
CA GLN A 173 -10.37 -2.70 -13.28
C GLN A 173 -10.78 -1.94 -12.03
N GLU A 174 -10.16 -2.26 -10.87
CA GLU A 174 -10.42 -1.54 -9.61
C GLU A 174 -9.97 -0.05 -9.68
N ILE A 175 -8.83 0.23 -10.32
CA ILE A 175 -8.34 1.61 -10.56
C ILE A 175 -9.33 2.39 -11.44
N GLU A 176 -9.77 1.81 -12.55
CA GLU A 176 -10.72 2.44 -13.47
C GLU A 176 -12.04 2.76 -12.77
N GLY A 177 -12.58 1.80 -12.04
CA GLY A 177 -13.80 1.99 -11.23
C GLY A 177 -13.65 3.12 -10.20
N PHE A 178 -12.54 3.15 -9.49
CA PHE A 178 -12.23 4.20 -8.52
C PHE A 178 -12.11 5.58 -9.18
N LEU A 179 -11.34 5.70 -10.26
CA LEU A 179 -11.14 6.98 -10.96
C LEU A 179 -12.45 7.55 -11.50
N CYS A 180 -13.33 6.70 -12.00
CA CYS A 180 -14.61 7.12 -12.56
C CYS A 180 -15.63 7.55 -11.49
N THR A 181 -15.58 6.98 -10.28
CA THR A 181 -16.69 7.11 -9.32
C THR A 181 -16.31 7.77 -8.00
N LYS A 182 -15.06 7.62 -7.54
CA LYS A 182 -14.64 7.98 -6.18
C LYS A 182 -13.49 8.99 -6.12
N PHE A 183 -12.90 9.33 -7.24
CA PHE A 183 -11.72 10.19 -7.31
C PHE A 183 -11.89 11.53 -6.58
N LEU A 184 -13.02 12.22 -6.76
CA LEU A 184 -13.26 13.51 -6.11
C LEU A 184 -13.41 13.37 -4.59
N TYR A 185 -14.01 12.31 -4.11
CA TYR A 185 -14.14 12.06 -2.67
C TYR A 185 -12.79 11.69 -2.04
N TRP A 186 -11.93 11.01 -2.80
CA TRP A 186 -10.55 10.77 -2.39
C TRP A 186 -9.75 12.08 -2.28
N LEU A 187 -9.91 13.01 -3.23
CA LEU A 187 -9.28 14.34 -3.16
C LEU A 187 -9.81 15.13 -1.95
N GLU A 188 -11.09 15.02 -1.61
CA GLU A 188 -11.66 15.62 -0.40
C GLU A 188 -10.95 15.10 0.85
N VAL A 189 -10.76 13.77 0.98
CA VAL A 189 -10.04 13.17 2.11
C VAL A 189 -8.61 13.69 2.19
N LEU A 190 -7.87 13.72 1.06
CA LEU A 190 -6.49 14.22 1.04
C LEU A 190 -6.43 15.73 1.36
N SER A 191 -7.41 16.52 0.91
CA SER A 191 -7.53 17.92 1.27
C SER A 191 -7.72 18.08 2.78
N ALA A 192 -8.59 17.27 3.36
CA ALA A 192 -8.83 17.24 4.80
C ALA A 192 -7.59 16.88 5.62
N MET A 193 -6.74 16.03 5.07
CA MET A 193 -5.46 15.63 5.67
C MET A 193 -4.33 16.64 5.44
N GLY A 194 -4.55 17.68 4.62
CA GLY A 194 -3.49 18.60 4.17
C GLY A 194 -2.49 17.96 3.20
N ASP A 195 -2.86 16.84 2.56
CA ASP A 195 -1.95 15.99 1.77
C ASP A 195 -2.25 16.01 0.24
N VAL A 196 -2.88 17.06 -0.26
CA VAL A 196 -3.12 17.26 -1.70
C VAL A 196 -1.83 17.17 -2.54
N PRO A 197 -0.65 17.69 -2.08
CA PRO A 197 0.60 17.52 -2.82
C PRO A 197 1.00 16.07 -3.07
N TYR A 198 0.60 15.15 -2.19
CA TYR A 198 0.78 13.71 -2.41
C TYR A 198 -0.01 13.23 -3.63
N ALA A 199 -1.28 13.64 -3.77
CA ALA A 199 -2.10 13.29 -4.92
C ALA A 199 -1.42 13.69 -6.23
N LEU A 200 -0.91 14.90 -6.32
CA LEU A 200 -0.23 15.40 -7.51
C LEU A 200 1.00 14.57 -7.87
N LYS A 201 1.84 14.26 -6.87
CA LYS A 201 3.04 13.42 -7.07
C LYS A 201 2.69 12.02 -7.52
N LEU A 202 1.67 11.42 -6.92
CA LEU A 202 1.22 10.07 -7.25
C LEU A 202 0.65 10.02 -8.67
N LEU A 203 -0.27 10.90 -9.01
CA LEU A 203 -0.89 10.96 -10.33
C LEU A 203 0.16 11.22 -11.42
N TYR A 204 1.14 12.09 -11.16
CA TYR A 204 2.25 12.30 -12.07
C TYR A 204 3.05 11.01 -12.32
N ARG A 205 3.41 10.27 -11.26
CA ARG A 205 4.11 8.98 -11.39
C ARG A 205 3.30 7.96 -12.18
N LEU A 206 2.01 7.83 -11.89
CA LEU A 206 1.14 6.91 -12.61
C LEU A 206 0.99 7.31 -14.08
N SER A 207 0.89 8.60 -14.40
CA SER A 207 0.84 9.08 -15.79
C SER A 207 2.11 8.77 -16.57
N GLN A 208 3.29 8.88 -15.95
CA GLN A 208 4.56 8.49 -16.58
C GLN A 208 4.57 7.01 -16.96
N VAL A 209 4.09 6.15 -16.05
CA VAL A 209 3.96 4.71 -16.32
C VAL A 209 2.98 4.46 -17.45
N CYS A 210 1.81 5.07 -17.45
CA CYS A 210 0.82 4.94 -18.51
C CYS A 210 1.36 5.41 -19.87
N GLN A 211 2.06 6.56 -19.93
CA GLN A 211 2.67 7.06 -21.17
C GLN A 211 3.75 6.12 -21.71
N TYR A 212 4.59 5.57 -20.82
CA TYR A 212 5.58 4.58 -21.23
C TYR A 212 4.93 3.34 -21.82
N LEU A 213 3.86 2.82 -21.21
CA LEU A 213 3.08 1.69 -21.72
C LEU A 213 2.52 1.94 -23.11
N MET A 214 1.87 3.10 -23.30
CA MET A 214 1.31 3.49 -24.60
C MET A 214 2.39 3.59 -25.68
N SER A 215 3.58 4.10 -25.33
CA SER A 215 4.69 4.21 -26.27
C SER A 215 5.26 2.85 -26.70
N GLN A 216 5.32 1.88 -25.77
CA GLN A 216 5.78 0.52 -26.05
C GLN A 216 4.76 -0.26 -26.90
N THR A 217 3.47 -0.13 -26.59
CA THR A 217 2.40 -0.76 -27.38
C THR A 217 2.38 -0.23 -28.81
N ALA A 218 2.56 1.06 -29.01
CA ALA A 218 2.66 1.66 -30.34
C ALA A 218 3.87 1.15 -31.13
N LYS A 219 5.04 1.00 -30.48
CA LYS A 219 6.25 0.41 -31.12
C LYS A 219 6.04 -1.05 -31.48
N SER A 220 5.43 -1.84 -30.62
CA SER A 220 5.13 -3.25 -30.90
C SER A 220 4.15 -3.39 -32.06
N GLN A 221 3.11 -2.56 -32.13
CA GLN A 221 2.15 -2.58 -33.24
C GLN A 221 2.80 -2.14 -34.57
N SER A 222 3.73 -1.18 -34.57
CA SER A 222 4.46 -0.80 -35.77
C SER A 222 5.36 -1.92 -36.28
N PHE A 223 6.02 -2.64 -35.36
CA PHE A 223 6.86 -3.80 -35.68
C PHE A 223 6.04 -4.95 -36.29
N TYR A 224 4.85 -5.26 -35.73
CA TYR A 224 3.95 -6.28 -36.30
C TYR A 224 3.43 -5.91 -37.68
N ARG A 225 3.15 -4.62 -37.98
CA ARG A 225 2.75 -4.17 -39.30
C ARG A 225 3.86 -4.31 -40.34
N GLU A 226 5.11 -4.00 -40.00
CA GLU A 226 6.26 -4.20 -40.90
C GLU A 226 6.52 -5.68 -41.20
N TYR A 227 6.23 -6.60 -40.24
CA TYR A 227 6.39 -8.03 -40.48
C TYR A 227 5.30 -8.65 -41.36
N GLN A 228 4.10 -8.05 -41.40
CA GLN A 228 3.00 -8.51 -42.26
C GLN A 228 3.08 -7.95 -43.70
N THR A 229 3.94 -6.99 -43.94
CA THR A 229 4.12 -6.37 -45.27
C THR A 229 5.37 -6.88 -46.02
N ARG A 230 6.07 -7.84 -45.45
CA ARG A 230 7.17 -8.58 -46.10
C ARG A 230 6.74 -10.02 -46.40
#